data_bb5527d5a47c295e6f7b4cb247993fe0
#
_entry.id   bb5527d5a47c295e6f7b4cb247993fe0
#
_cell.length_a   1.000
_cell.length_b   1.000
_cell.length_c   1.000
_cell.angle_alpha   90.00
_cell.angle_beta   90.00
_cell.angle_gamma   90.00
#
_symmetry.space_group_name_H-M   'P 1'
#
loop_
_entity.id
_entity.type
_entity.pdbx_description
1 polymer ?
#
loop_
_entity_poly.entity_id
_entity_poly.type
_entity_poly.pdbx_seq_one_letter_code
_entity_poly.pdbx_strand_id
1 'polypeptide(L)'
;MDCGEIVMKKKLIKPFAILLAVFLGSLEVGWRFFNMVVCCKRGEHKKERKKWFELSHIRENHPRNGYAREYNESKAWCLEQKMQNCYIKSIDGLKLHALYLPTEYAKRIVILSHGYRGSRFGTLSFMAKYLHEHQCDVLFIEHRCCGDSEGKYITFGAKEQWDVQQWAVYMAERNKEKLPIYLYGQSMGAAAVLMAAGHTLPAEVKGLIADCGFQSMEGQMRDMAANWFHLHHIPLLLMELDWFCSLLAGFHMKDADTAEAMKKNTRPVLFFHGEKDTYVYPNNSFQNYMLCRAEKELVIIPGARHLCSAYVDPELYQRKMMEFFEKYD
;
A
#
# COMPACT_ATOMS: atom_id res chain seq x y z
N MET A 1 33.82 55.71 -6.34
CA MET A 1 33.35 54.32 -6.54
C MET A 1 33.88 53.84 -7.86
N ASP A 2 34.74 52.85 -7.79
CA ASP A 2 35.55 52.42 -8.92
C ASP A 2 34.70 51.67 -9.96
N CYS A 3 34.80 52.02 -11.21
CA CYS A 3 34.03 51.45 -12.34
C CYS A 3 34.28 49.93 -12.47
N GLY A 4 35.40 49.42 -11.98
CA GLY A 4 35.79 48.02 -11.93
C GLY A 4 34.95 47.18 -10.95
N GLU A 5 34.58 47.77 -9.80
CA GLU A 5 33.76 47.09 -8.77
C GLU A 5 32.31 46.88 -9.21
N ILE A 6 31.76 47.82 -9.97
CA ILE A 6 30.38 47.73 -10.51
C ILE A 6 30.30 46.69 -11.64
N VAL A 7 31.35 46.58 -12.47
CA VAL A 7 31.41 45.57 -13.54
C VAL A 7 31.59 44.17 -12.98
N MET A 8 32.42 43.98 -11.94
CA MET A 8 32.61 42.71 -11.26
C MET A 8 31.32 42.24 -10.55
N LYS A 9 30.61 43.15 -9.86
CA LYS A 9 29.31 42.85 -9.23
C LYS A 9 28.27 42.43 -10.27
N LYS A 10 28.18 43.09 -11.42
CA LYS A 10 27.26 42.70 -12.51
C LYS A 10 27.61 41.35 -13.14
N LYS A 11 28.90 40.96 -13.23
CA LYS A 11 29.34 39.67 -13.76
C LYS A 11 29.01 38.50 -12.85
N LEU A 12 28.92 38.68 -11.52
CA LEU A 12 28.54 37.67 -10.51
C LEU A 12 27.03 37.54 -10.32
N ILE A 13 26.27 38.62 -10.55
CA ILE A 13 24.79 38.61 -10.38
C ILE A 13 24.11 37.71 -11.42
N LYS A 14 24.56 37.69 -12.68
CA LYS A 14 23.93 36.86 -13.74
C LYS A 14 24.01 35.35 -13.46
N PRO A 15 25.19 34.76 -13.17
CA PRO A 15 25.28 33.33 -12.87
C PRO A 15 24.50 32.95 -11.59
N PHE A 16 24.52 33.83 -10.59
CA PHE A 16 23.73 33.61 -9.35
C PHE A 16 22.22 33.62 -9.65
N ALA A 17 21.71 34.54 -10.43
CA ALA A 17 20.32 34.60 -10.84
C ALA A 17 19.88 33.37 -11.65
N ILE A 18 20.75 32.86 -12.53
CA ILE A 18 20.50 31.63 -13.28
C ILE A 18 20.44 30.42 -12.34
N LEU A 19 21.41 30.27 -11.44
CA LEU A 19 21.45 29.20 -10.47
C LEU A 19 20.20 29.23 -9.55
N LEU A 20 19.79 30.41 -9.11
CA LEU A 20 18.57 30.58 -8.31
C LEU A 20 17.31 30.20 -9.10
N ALA A 21 17.24 30.61 -10.38
CA ALA A 21 16.07 30.25 -11.21
C ALA A 21 16.00 28.74 -11.47
N VAL A 22 17.13 28.07 -11.70
CA VAL A 22 17.23 26.62 -11.86
C VAL A 22 16.81 25.92 -10.56
N PHE A 23 17.29 26.39 -9.41
CA PHE A 23 16.93 25.85 -8.11
C PHE A 23 15.43 26.03 -7.80
N LEU A 24 14.87 27.20 -8.04
CA LEU A 24 13.43 27.43 -7.87
C LEU A 24 12.61 26.58 -8.84
N GLY A 25 13.08 26.39 -10.06
CA GLY A 25 12.46 25.52 -11.04
C GLY A 25 12.46 24.04 -10.62
N SER A 26 13.58 23.56 -10.04
CA SER A 26 13.63 22.19 -9.52
C SER A 26 12.67 21.99 -8.33
N LEU A 27 12.62 22.95 -7.40
CA LEU A 27 11.68 22.90 -6.27
C LEU A 27 10.22 22.86 -6.72
N GLU A 28 9.85 23.59 -7.78
CA GLU A 28 8.50 23.52 -8.35
C GLU A 28 8.20 22.14 -8.92
N VAL A 29 9.16 21.50 -9.58
CA VAL A 29 9.02 20.12 -10.06
C VAL A 29 8.85 19.14 -8.89
N GLY A 30 9.71 19.24 -7.87
CA GLY A 30 9.62 18.44 -6.64
C GLY A 30 8.28 18.62 -5.92
N TRP A 31 7.81 19.87 -5.81
CA TRP A 31 6.50 20.20 -5.25
C TRP A 31 5.34 19.57 -6.03
N ARG A 32 5.36 19.66 -7.37
CA ARG A 32 4.33 19.03 -8.22
C ARG A 32 4.35 17.52 -8.09
N PHE A 33 5.54 16.93 -8.02
CA PHE A 33 5.69 15.50 -7.82
C PHE A 33 5.18 15.05 -6.45
N PHE A 34 5.53 15.76 -5.38
CA PHE A 34 4.98 15.53 -4.04
C PHE A 34 3.43 15.59 -4.04
N ASN A 35 2.84 16.63 -4.64
CA ASN A 35 1.39 16.76 -4.72
C ASN A 35 0.75 15.64 -5.54
N MET A 36 1.42 15.19 -6.60
CA MET A 36 0.93 14.10 -7.45
C MET A 36 0.98 12.76 -6.72
N VAL A 37 2.02 12.49 -5.94
CA VAL A 37 2.29 11.16 -5.37
C VAL A 37 1.78 11.02 -3.94
N VAL A 38 1.98 12.04 -3.10
CA VAL A 38 1.74 11.96 -1.65
C VAL A 38 0.43 12.60 -1.24
N CYS A 39 0.03 13.72 -1.87
CA CYS A 39 -1.16 14.44 -1.46
C CYS A 39 -2.45 13.75 -1.89
N CYS A 40 -3.41 13.75 -0.98
CA CYS A 40 -4.79 13.37 -1.27
C CYS A 40 -5.60 14.60 -1.65
N LYS A 41 -6.14 14.63 -2.84
CA LYS A 41 -7.10 15.67 -3.24
C LYS A 41 -8.40 15.44 -2.46
N ARG A 42 -8.57 16.20 -1.37
CA ARG A 42 -9.82 16.21 -0.59
C ARG A 42 -10.78 17.27 -1.16
N GLY A 43 -12.05 16.92 -1.21
CA GLY A 43 -13.17 17.84 -1.37
C GLY A 43 -14.04 17.59 -2.59
N GLU A 44 -13.49 17.59 -3.80
CA GLU A 44 -14.28 17.39 -5.02
C GLU A 44 -14.66 15.92 -5.26
N HIS A 45 -13.96 14.98 -4.61
CA HIS A 45 -14.00 13.56 -4.96
C HIS A 45 -14.76 12.64 -4.00
N LYS A 46 -15.21 13.09 -2.81
CA LYS A 46 -15.91 12.14 -1.90
C LYS A 46 -17.22 11.63 -2.52
N LYS A 47 -18.02 12.54 -3.07
CA LYS A 47 -19.28 12.18 -3.76
C LYS A 47 -19.03 11.56 -5.14
N GLU A 48 -18.08 12.12 -5.92
CA GLU A 48 -17.74 11.60 -7.25
C GLU A 48 -16.97 10.28 -7.16
N ARG A 49 -16.04 10.10 -6.20
CA ARG A 49 -15.35 8.82 -5.96
C ARG A 49 -16.32 7.74 -5.52
N LYS A 50 -17.27 8.02 -4.63
CA LYS A 50 -18.28 7.04 -4.22
C LYS A 50 -19.12 6.61 -5.42
N LYS A 51 -19.60 7.57 -6.22
CA LYS A 51 -20.36 7.32 -7.44
C LYS A 51 -19.52 6.67 -8.53
N TRP A 52 -18.28 7.14 -8.73
CA TRP A 52 -17.33 6.55 -9.70
C TRP A 52 -16.90 5.14 -9.29
N PHE A 53 -16.71 4.91 -8.00
CA PHE A 53 -16.36 3.62 -7.44
C PHE A 53 -17.51 2.60 -7.54
N GLU A 54 -18.73 3.02 -7.28
CA GLU A 54 -19.94 2.22 -7.45
C GLU A 54 -20.22 1.88 -8.93
N LEU A 55 -19.86 2.79 -9.84
CA LEU A 55 -20.12 2.67 -11.28
C LEU A 55 -18.89 2.23 -12.11
N SER A 56 -17.68 2.17 -11.51
CA SER A 56 -16.47 1.82 -12.25
C SER A 56 -16.42 0.33 -12.53
N HIS A 57 -16.87 -0.04 -13.71
CA HIS A 57 -16.47 -1.30 -14.32
C HIS A 57 -15.03 -1.18 -14.86
N ILE A 58 -14.32 -2.31 -14.94
CA ILE A 58 -13.03 -2.35 -15.64
C ILE A 58 -13.29 -2.01 -17.11
N ARG A 59 -12.62 -0.98 -17.63
CA ARG A 59 -12.72 -0.60 -19.04
C ARG A 59 -12.05 -1.65 -19.91
N GLU A 60 -12.50 -1.83 -21.15
CA GLU A 60 -12.00 -2.82 -22.09
C GLU A 60 -10.47 -2.82 -22.26
N ASN A 61 -9.81 -1.67 -22.18
CA ASN A 61 -8.35 -1.53 -22.32
C ASN A 61 -7.59 -1.61 -20.98
N HIS A 62 -8.25 -1.96 -19.88
CA HIS A 62 -7.57 -2.08 -18.60
C HIS A 62 -6.72 -3.37 -18.55
N PRO A 63 -5.51 -3.38 -17.91
CA PRO A 63 -4.68 -4.58 -17.78
C PRO A 63 -5.38 -5.80 -17.17
N ARG A 64 -6.45 -5.59 -16.40
CA ARG A 64 -7.30 -6.65 -15.82
C ARG A 64 -8.51 -7.00 -16.68
N ASN A 65 -8.56 -6.57 -17.92
CA ASN A 65 -9.75 -6.80 -18.76
C ASN A 65 -10.08 -8.29 -18.91
N GLY A 66 -9.05 -9.16 -18.99
CA GLY A 66 -9.24 -10.61 -19.00
C GLY A 66 -9.94 -11.19 -17.76
N TYR A 67 -10.07 -10.39 -16.68
CA TYR A 67 -10.66 -10.78 -15.37
C TYR A 67 -11.75 -9.79 -14.93
N ALA A 68 -12.28 -9.02 -15.87
CA ALA A 68 -13.26 -7.96 -15.59
C ALA A 68 -14.54 -8.53 -14.98
N ARG A 69 -14.94 -9.70 -15.42
CA ARG A 69 -16.12 -10.40 -14.93
C ARG A 69 -15.96 -10.76 -13.46
N GLU A 70 -14.93 -11.48 -13.10
CA GLU A 70 -14.64 -11.92 -11.73
C GLU A 70 -14.48 -10.73 -10.78
N TYR A 71 -13.79 -9.68 -11.24
CA TYR A 71 -13.65 -8.43 -10.50
C TYR A 71 -15.00 -7.75 -10.24
N ASN A 72 -15.85 -7.63 -11.26
CA ASN A 72 -17.13 -6.94 -11.15
C ASN A 72 -18.14 -7.75 -10.32
N GLU A 73 -18.18 -9.06 -10.49
CA GLU A 73 -19.05 -9.97 -9.74
C GLU A 73 -18.68 -9.97 -8.24
N SER A 74 -17.39 -10.10 -7.90
CA SER A 74 -16.94 -10.07 -6.51
C SER A 74 -17.16 -8.72 -5.84
N LYS A 75 -16.99 -7.63 -6.59
CA LYS A 75 -17.31 -6.28 -6.10
C LYS A 75 -18.81 -6.09 -5.85
N ALA A 76 -19.65 -6.55 -6.76
CA ALA A 76 -21.11 -6.51 -6.60
C ALA A 76 -21.52 -7.32 -5.36
N TRP A 77 -20.99 -8.52 -5.21
CA TRP A 77 -21.20 -9.35 -4.03
C TRP A 77 -20.83 -8.61 -2.74
N CYS A 78 -19.66 -7.94 -2.68
CA CYS A 78 -19.28 -7.17 -1.50
C CYS A 78 -20.25 -6.02 -1.18
N LEU A 79 -20.82 -5.38 -2.19
CA LEU A 79 -21.78 -4.27 -2.02
C LEU A 79 -23.13 -4.75 -1.45
N GLU A 80 -23.49 -6.01 -1.64
CA GLU A 80 -24.71 -6.62 -1.13
C GLU A 80 -24.57 -7.10 0.32
N GLN A 81 -23.34 -7.23 0.84
CA GLN A 81 -23.11 -7.74 2.19
C GLN A 81 -23.48 -6.73 3.27
N LYS A 82 -24.05 -7.21 4.38
CA LYS A 82 -24.30 -6.41 5.58
C LYS A 82 -23.02 -6.32 6.41
N MET A 83 -22.29 -5.23 6.22
CA MET A 83 -21.04 -4.97 6.92
C MET A 83 -21.23 -3.98 8.07
N GLN A 84 -20.40 -4.13 9.10
CA GLN A 84 -20.40 -3.25 10.28
C GLN A 84 -19.31 -2.20 10.11
N ASN A 85 -19.67 -0.92 10.36
CA ASN A 85 -18.67 0.16 10.39
C ASN A 85 -17.82 0.06 11.65
N CYS A 86 -16.50 0.09 11.50
CA CYS A 86 -15.53 0.11 12.56
C CYS A 86 -14.70 1.38 12.49
N TYR A 87 -14.29 1.89 13.64
CA TYR A 87 -13.48 3.11 13.72
C TYR A 87 -12.39 2.94 14.77
N ILE A 88 -11.19 3.41 14.43
CA ILE A 88 -10.09 3.59 15.39
C ILE A 88 -9.56 5.01 15.28
N LYS A 89 -8.74 5.41 16.25
CA LYS A 89 -7.96 6.63 16.19
C LYS A 89 -6.50 6.27 15.95
N SER A 90 -5.89 6.76 14.88
CA SER A 90 -4.47 6.53 14.60
C SER A 90 -3.57 7.16 15.66
N ILE A 91 -2.30 6.77 15.71
CA ILE A 91 -1.32 7.34 16.66
C ILE A 91 -1.14 8.84 16.51
N ASP A 92 -1.37 9.40 15.31
CA ASP A 92 -1.31 10.81 15.00
C ASP A 92 -2.70 11.50 14.99
N GLY A 93 -3.72 10.82 15.56
CA GLY A 93 -5.02 11.41 15.89
C GLY A 93 -6.07 11.36 14.81
N LEU A 94 -5.82 10.75 13.65
CA LEU A 94 -6.80 10.61 12.56
C LEU A 94 -7.88 9.58 12.94
N LYS A 95 -9.14 9.87 12.58
CA LYS A 95 -10.20 8.88 12.62
C LYS A 95 -10.09 7.99 11.38
N LEU A 96 -9.79 6.72 11.59
CA LEU A 96 -9.71 5.71 10.54
C LEU A 96 -10.95 4.83 10.54
N HIS A 97 -11.33 4.38 9.37
CA HIS A 97 -12.53 3.58 9.13
C HIS A 97 -12.18 2.21 8.55
N ALA A 98 -12.97 1.23 8.89
CA ALA A 98 -12.97 -0.10 8.29
C ALA A 98 -14.39 -0.65 8.21
N LEU A 99 -14.59 -1.64 7.34
CA LEU A 99 -15.81 -2.43 7.28
C LEU A 99 -15.51 -3.86 7.75
N TYR A 100 -16.27 -4.32 8.72
CA TYR A 100 -16.19 -5.68 9.22
C TYR A 100 -17.32 -6.52 8.65
N LEU A 101 -16.97 -7.62 8.02
CA LEU A 101 -17.85 -8.61 7.47
C LEU A 101 -17.73 -9.90 8.30
N PRO A 102 -18.64 -10.15 9.25
CA PRO A 102 -18.67 -11.40 10.00
C PRO A 102 -19.18 -12.54 9.14
N THR A 103 -18.75 -13.76 9.44
CA THR A 103 -19.32 -14.98 8.90
C THR A 103 -19.84 -15.88 10.03
N GLU A 104 -20.78 -16.74 9.72
CA GLU A 104 -21.26 -17.74 10.66
C GLU A 104 -20.19 -18.82 10.87
N TYR A 105 -19.90 -19.17 12.12
CA TYR A 105 -18.88 -20.16 12.49
C TYR A 105 -17.48 -19.82 11.96
N ALA A 106 -17.06 -18.56 12.14
CA ALA A 106 -15.72 -18.12 11.75
C ALA A 106 -14.63 -19.00 12.37
N LYS A 107 -13.66 -19.38 11.56
CA LYS A 107 -12.45 -20.09 12.00
C LYS A 107 -11.28 -19.16 12.23
N ARG A 108 -11.27 -18.03 11.54
CA ARG A 108 -10.19 -17.03 11.58
C ARG A 108 -10.67 -15.64 11.18
N ILE A 109 -9.85 -14.65 11.42
CA ILE A 109 -10.08 -13.26 11.03
C ILE A 109 -8.99 -12.86 10.05
N VAL A 110 -9.35 -12.24 8.91
CA VAL A 110 -8.39 -11.70 7.95
C VAL A 110 -8.58 -10.20 7.80
N ILE A 111 -7.53 -9.44 8.12
CA ILE A 111 -7.48 -7.98 7.96
C ILE A 111 -6.93 -7.68 6.58
N LEU A 112 -7.71 -7.04 5.73
CA LEU A 112 -7.39 -6.74 4.34
C LEU A 112 -6.92 -5.29 4.18
N SER A 113 -5.70 -5.11 3.71
CA SER A 113 -5.00 -3.85 3.48
C SER A 113 -4.83 -3.59 1.99
N HIS A 114 -5.50 -2.55 1.46
CA HIS A 114 -5.52 -2.24 0.03
C HIS A 114 -4.27 -1.48 -0.43
N GLY A 115 -4.00 -1.49 -1.75
CA GLY A 115 -2.88 -0.80 -2.37
C GLY A 115 -3.03 0.73 -2.43
N TYR A 116 -2.00 1.37 -2.98
CA TYR A 116 -1.93 2.82 -3.18
C TYR A 116 -3.16 3.36 -3.92
N ARG A 117 -3.81 4.38 -3.34
CA ARG A 117 -5.06 4.96 -3.84
C ARG A 117 -6.14 3.93 -4.15
N GLY A 118 -6.04 2.77 -3.54
CA GLY A 118 -7.02 1.72 -3.65
C GLY A 118 -8.30 2.02 -2.87
N SER A 119 -9.16 1.04 -2.83
CA SER A 119 -10.41 1.10 -2.09
C SER A 119 -10.69 -0.25 -1.46
N ARG A 120 -11.54 -0.25 -0.43
CA ARG A 120 -11.97 -1.48 0.27
C ARG A 120 -12.49 -2.58 -0.67
N PHE A 121 -13.25 -2.21 -1.70
CA PHE A 121 -13.85 -3.16 -2.65
C PHE A 121 -13.17 -3.18 -4.02
N GLY A 122 -11.93 -2.76 -4.11
CA GLY A 122 -11.13 -2.86 -5.33
C GLY A 122 -10.72 -4.31 -5.61
N THR A 123 -9.43 -4.52 -5.75
CA THR A 123 -8.86 -5.87 -5.99
C THR A 123 -9.04 -6.82 -4.81
N LEU A 124 -9.32 -6.31 -3.61
CA LEU A 124 -9.56 -7.11 -2.42
C LEU A 124 -10.90 -7.87 -2.44
N SER A 125 -11.90 -7.41 -3.22
CA SER A 125 -13.22 -8.04 -3.24
C SER A 125 -13.18 -9.51 -3.62
N PHE A 126 -12.33 -9.88 -4.58
CA PHE A 126 -12.19 -11.25 -5.04
C PHE A 126 -11.71 -12.17 -3.91
N MET A 127 -10.69 -11.74 -3.19
CA MET A 127 -10.19 -12.52 -2.05
C MET A 127 -11.15 -12.49 -0.86
N ALA A 128 -11.80 -11.36 -0.61
CA ALA A 128 -12.75 -11.24 0.49
C ALA A 128 -13.95 -12.19 0.33
N LYS A 129 -14.48 -12.30 -0.90
CA LYS A 129 -15.54 -13.28 -1.20
C LYS A 129 -15.07 -14.69 -0.90
N TYR A 130 -13.90 -15.08 -1.42
CA TYR A 130 -13.33 -16.40 -1.18
C TYR A 130 -13.11 -16.68 0.33
N LEU A 131 -12.51 -15.74 1.04
CA LEU A 131 -12.25 -15.86 2.48
C LEU A 131 -13.55 -16.03 3.27
N HIS A 132 -14.57 -15.24 2.98
CA HIS A 132 -15.86 -15.31 3.64
C HIS A 132 -16.55 -16.66 3.39
N GLU A 133 -16.52 -17.16 2.15
CA GLU A 133 -17.04 -18.49 1.78
C GLU A 133 -16.29 -19.64 2.48
N HIS A 134 -15.02 -19.36 2.96
CA HIS A 134 -14.19 -20.31 3.71
C HIS A 134 -14.13 -19.99 5.22
N GLN A 135 -15.21 -19.47 5.77
CA GLN A 135 -15.38 -19.23 7.20
C GLN A 135 -14.32 -18.29 7.80
N CYS A 136 -13.97 -17.24 7.06
CA CYS A 136 -13.14 -16.16 7.59
C CYS A 136 -14.00 -14.92 7.83
N ASP A 137 -13.91 -14.34 9.02
CA ASP A 137 -14.30 -12.95 9.22
C ASP A 137 -13.36 -12.04 8.47
N VAL A 138 -13.86 -10.99 7.83
CA VAL A 138 -13.05 -10.11 7.02
C VAL A 138 -13.16 -8.67 7.52
N LEU A 139 -12.02 -8.03 7.78
CA LEU A 139 -11.94 -6.60 8.06
C LEU A 139 -11.29 -5.88 6.88
N PHE A 140 -12.06 -5.09 6.15
CA PHE A 140 -11.54 -4.21 5.09
C PHE A 140 -11.10 -2.88 5.71
N ILE A 141 -9.81 -2.69 5.93
CA ILE A 141 -9.33 -1.40 6.40
C ILE A 141 -9.29 -0.37 5.25
N GLU A 142 -9.67 0.85 5.55
CA GLU A 142 -9.45 1.99 4.68
C GLU A 142 -8.23 2.76 5.18
N HIS A 143 -7.15 2.73 4.42
CA HIS A 143 -5.96 3.51 4.75
C HIS A 143 -6.26 4.99 4.88
N ARG A 144 -5.41 5.70 5.60
CA ARG A 144 -5.46 7.17 5.66
C ARG A 144 -5.65 7.78 4.28
N CYS A 145 -6.44 8.81 4.14
CA CYS A 145 -6.84 9.44 2.88
C CYS A 145 -7.79 8.63 1.98
N CYS A 146 -8.17 7.42 2.36
CA CYS A 146 -9.02 6.57 1.52
C CYS A 146 -10.40 6.39 2.16
N GLY A 147 -11.43 6.28 1.33
CA GLY A 147 -12.80 6.04 1.77
C GLY A 147 -13.29 7.06 2.80
N ASP A 148 -13.72 6.57 3.96
CA ASP A 148 -14.20 7.38 5.08
C ASP A 148 -13.10 7.66 6.15
N SER A 149 -11.88 7.13 5.95
CA SER A 149 -10.72 7.46 6.78
C SER A 149 -10.25 8.89 6.55
N GLU A 150 -9.82 9.54 7.64
CA GLU A 150 -9.21 10.86 7.59
C GLU A 150 -7.76 10.80 7.05
N GLY A 151 -7.15 11.97 6.82
CA GLY A 151 -5.78 12.14 6.35
C GLY A 151 -5.67 13.15 5.23
N LYS A 152 -4.46 13.60 4.96
CA LYS A 152 -4.10 14.52 3.86
C LYS A 152 -3.04 13.89 2.94
N TYR A 153 -2.30 12.93 3.44
CA TYR A 153 -1.12 12.35 2.81
C TYR A 153 -1.16 10.84 2.84
N ILE A 154 -0.80 10.20 1.73
CA ILE A 154 -0.50 8.78 1.65
C ILE A 154 1.01 8.64 1.88
N THR A 155 1.41 7.81 2.86
CA THR A 155 2.80 7.75 3.30
C THR A 155 3.54 6.48 2.91
N PHE A 156 3.01 5.74 1.93
CA PHE A 156 3.62 4.53 1.36
C PHE A 156 3.99 3.46 2.40
N GLY A 157 3.27 3.41 3.50
CA GLY A 157 3.52 2.46 4.59
C GLY A 157 4.22 3.09 5.79
N ALA A 158 4.87 4.26 5.68
CA ALA A 158 5.58 4.89 6.79
C ALA A 158 4.69 5.13 8.02
N LYS A 159 3.44 5.54 7.81
CA LYS A 159 2.44 5.69 8.89
C LYS A 159 1.37 4.60 8.83
N GLU A 160 1.06 4.09 7.64
CA GLU A 160 0.09 3.03 7.46
C GLU A 160 0.47 1.75 8.21
N GLN A 161 1.75 1.46 8.44
CA GLN A 161 2.20 0.34 9.28
C GLN A 161 1.64 0.39 10.71
N TRP A 162 1.59 1.59 11.29
CA TRP A 162 1.02 1.81 12.62
C TRP A 162 -0.51 1.68 12.60
N ASP A 163 -1.15 2.12 11.52
CA ASP A 163 -2.59 1.96 11.35
C ASP A 163 -2.96 0.48 11.25
N VAL A 164 -2.20 -0.31 10.48
CA VAL A 164 -2.36 -1.78 10.38
C VAL A 164 -2.18 -2.46 11.74
N GLN A 165 -1.13 -2.09 12.48
CA GLN A 165 -0.90 -2.60 13.83
C GLN A 165 -2.08 -2.28 14.76
N GLN A 166 -2.60 -1.07 14.73
CA GLN A 166 -3.75 -0.67 15.57
C GLN A 166 -5.04 -1.39 15.19
N TRP A 167 -5.27 -1.66 13.89
CA TRP A 167 -6.37 -2.50 13.46
C TRP A 167 -6.22 -3.94 13.94
N ALA A 168 -4.99 -4.47 13.98
CA ALA A 168 -4.74 -5.79 14.55
C ALA A 168 -5.06 -5.82 16.06
N VAL A 169 -4.65 -4.81 16.83
CA VAL A 169 -5.00 -4.65 18.26
C VAL A 169 -6.52 -4.55 18.43
N TYR A 170 -7.19 -3.68 17.66
CA TYR A 170 -8.64 -3.51 17.71
C TYR A 170 -9.38 -4.83 17.48
N MET A 171 -8.95 -5.63 16.51
CA MET A 171 -9.58 -6.92 16.25
C MET A 171 -9.27 -7.95 17.33
N ALA A 172 -8.05 -7.97 17.87
CA ALA A 172 -7.69 -8.87 18.96
C ALA A 172 -8.51 -8.60 20.25
N GLU A 173 -8.77 -7.33 20.59
CA GLU A 173 -9.60 -6.94 21.73
C GLU A 173 -11.07 -7.36 21.57
N ARG A 174 -11.58 -7.41 20.35
CA ARG A 174 -12.95 -7.82 20.04
C ARG A 174 -13.11 -9.34 19.82
N ASN A 175 -12.01 -10.02 19.61
CA ASN A 175 -11.92 -11.44 19.32
C ASN A 175 -12.09 -12.29 20.58
N LYS A 176 -13.33 -12.44 21.03
CA LYS A 176 -13.67 -13.19 22.27
C LYS A 176 -13.30 -14.67 22.17
N GLU A 177 -13.41 -15.24 20.99
CA GLU A 177 -13.17 -16.66 20.73
C GLU A 177 -11.69 -16.97 20.51
N LYS A 178 -10.82 -15.95 20.55
CA LYS A 178 -9.38 -16.09 20.33
C LYS A 178 -9.00 -16.71 18.98
N LEU A 179 -9.81 -16.45 17.98
CA LEU A 179 -9.57 -16.91 16.62
C LEU A 179 -8.20 -16.40 16.11
N PRO A 180 -7.50 -17.18 15.29
CA PRO A 180 -6.29 -16.71 14.62
C PRO A 180 -6.58 -15.51 13.71
N ILE A 181 -5.70 -14.51 13.75
CA ILE A 181 -5.78 -13.30 12.94
C ILE A 181 -4.67 -13.36 11.89
N TYR A 182 -4.98 -13.04 10.66
CA TYR A 182 -4.02 -12.90 9.57
C TYR A 182 -4.08 -11.49 8.99
N LEU A 183 -2.91 -10.93 8.68
CA LEU A 183 -2.79 -9.64 8.00
C LEU A 183 -2.52 -9.90 6.51
N TYR A 184 -3.43 -9.51 5.66
CA TYR A 184 -3.31 -9.64 4.22
C TYR A 184 -3.19 -8.26 3.58
N GLY A 185 -2.17 -8.06 2.74
CA GLY A 185 -1.98 -6.80 2.03
C GLY A 185 -1.68 -6.98 0.55
N GLN A 186 -2.08 -5.99 -0.25
CA GLN A 186 -1.77 -5.92 -1.67
C GLN A 186 -0.99 -4.64 -1.99
N SER A 187 0.12 -4.75 -2.75
CA SER A 187 0.94 -3.60 -3.20
C SER A 187 1.41 -2.75 -2.01
N MET A 188 1.07 -1.46 -1.94
CA MET A 188 1.35 -0.61 -0.78
C MET A 188 0.78 -1.20 0.52
N GLY A 189 -0.39 -1.83 0.47
CA GLY A 189 -0.97 -2.52 1.63
C GLY A 189 -0.13 -3.70 2.09
N ALA A 190 0.51 -4.44 1.16
CA ALA A 190 1.45 -5.50 1.49
C ALA A 190 2.72 -4.92 2.16
N ALA A 191 3.26 -3.84 1.63
CA ALA A 191 4.40 -3.15 2.26
C ALA A 191 4.04 -2.68 3.68
N ALA A 192 2.84 -2.10 3.88
CA ALA A 192 2.37 -1.67 5.20
C ALA A 192 2.23 -2.85 6.18
N VAL A 193 1.70 -4.00 5.72
CA VAL A 193 1.59 -5.23 6.51
C VAL A 193 2.98 -5.77 6.90
N LEU A 194 3.91 -5.81 5.94
CA LEU A 194 5.29 -6.24 6.21
C LEU A 194 6.00 -5.32 7.20
N MET A 195 5.84 -3.99 7.06
CA MET A 195 6.40 -3.02 8.01
C MET A 195 5.75 -3.14 9.40
N ALA A 196 4.44 -3.39 9.48
CA ALA A 196 3.74 -3.59 10.75
C ALA A 196 4.28 -4.80 11.53
N ALA A 197 4.82 -5.81 10.85
CA ALA A 197 5.45 -6.96 11.48
C ALA A 197 6.75 -6.63 12.26
N GLY A 198 7.32 -5.47 12.04
CA GLY A 198 8.44 -4.96 12.84
C GLY A 198 8.03 -4.42 14.22
N HIS A 199 6.73 -4.30 14.48
CA HIS A 199 6.17 -3.82 15.74
C HIS A 199 5.60 -4.97 16.57
N THR A 200 5.25 -4.68 17.82
CA THR A 200 4.55 -5.66 18.67
C THR A 200 3.14 -5.86 18.14
N LEU A 201 2.86 -7.06 17.65
CA LEU A 201 1.54 -7.50 17.23
C LEU A 201 0.88 -8.38 18.30
N PRO A 202 -0.45 -8.38 18.42
CA PRO A 202 -1.20 -9.29 19.30
C PRO A 202 -0.80 -10.75 19.08
N ALA A 203 -0.92 -11.56 20.11
CA ALA A 203 -0.57 -12.99 20.06
C ALA A 203 -1.45 -13.78 19.09
N GLU A 204 -2.67 -13.29 18.88
CA GLU A 204 -3.67 -13.84 17.95
C GLU A 204 -3.25 -13.66 16.48
N VAL A 205 -2.35 -12.69 16.15
CA VAL A 205 -1.81 -12.56 14.79
C VAL A 205 -0.86 -13.72 14.52
N LYS A 206 -1.28 -14.64 13.66
CA LYS A 206 -0.56 -15.89 13.36
C LYS A 206 0.31 -15.81 12.12
N GLY A 207 -0.02 -14.96 11.17
CA GLY A 207 0.75 -14.86 9.94
C GLY A 207 0.40 -13.63 9.10
N LEU A 208 1.25 -13.41 8.11
CA LEU A 208 1.18 -12.28 7.17
C LEU A 208 1.09 -12.83 5.75
N ILE A 209 0.27 -12.21 4.91
CA ILE A 209 0.16 -12.52 3.49
C ILE A 209 0.41 -11.23 2.71
N ALA A 210 1.45 -11.21 1.90
CA ALA A 210 1.92 -10.04 1.16
C ALA A 210 1.91 -10.29 -0.34
N ASP A 211 0.96 -9.69 -1.05
CA ASP A 211 0.84 -9.81 -2.50
C ASP A 211 1.43 -8.55 -3.18
N CYS A 212 2.45 -8.74 -4.01
CA CYS A 212 3.16 -7.74 -4.81
C CYS A 212 3.58 -6.47 -4.04
N GLY A 213 4.05 -6.61 -2.79
CA GLY A 213 4.56 -5.51 -1.98
C GLY A 213 5.93 -5.02 -2.44
N PHE A 214 6.14 -3.71 -2.45
CA PHE A 214 7.48 -3.16 -2.67
C PHE A 214 8.36 -3.27 -1.40
N GLN A 215 9.67 -3.19 -1.59
CA GLN A 215 10.63 -3.21 -0.49
C GLN A 215 10.79 -1.82 0.14
N SER A 216 10.88 -0.75 -0.67
CA SER A 216 11.00 0.62 -0.17
C SER A 216 10.31 1.63 -1.07
N MET A 217 9.85 2.75 -0.49
CA MET A 217 9.28 3.86 -1.24
C MET A 217 10.30 4.45 -2.22
N GLU A 218 11.56 4.61 -1.80
CA GLU A 218 12.61 5.15 -2.66
C GLU A 218 12.84 4.25 -3.87
N GLY A 219 12.98 2.93 -3.66
CA GLY A 219 13.12 1.95 -4.74
C GLY A 219 11.94 2.00 -5.70
N GLN A 220 10.72 2.02 -5.18
CA GLN A 220 9.50 2.12 -5.99
C GLN A 220 9.46 3.42 -6.81
N MET A 221 9.87 4.57 -6.25
CA MET A 221 9.92 5.82 -7.01
C MET A 221 10.97 5.78 -8.13
N ARG A 222 12.14 5.15 -7.90
CA ARG A 222 13.16 4.95 -8.93
C ARG A 222 12.65 4.06 -10.07
N ASP A 223 12.04 2.94 -9.73
CA ASP A 223 11.47 2.01 -10.71
C ASP A 223 10.39 2.67 -11.58
N MET A 224 9.48 3.42 -10.95
CA MET A 224 8.45 4.17 -11.67
C MET A 224 9.05 5.25 -12.59
N ALA A 225 10.04 5.98 -12.13
CA ALA A 225 10.71 7.02 -12.94
C ALA A 225 11.42 6.41 -14.15
N ALA A 226 12.11 5.29 -13.95
CA ALA A 226 12.79 4.59 -15.05
C ALA A 226 11.80 4.03 -16.08
N ASN A 227 10.71 3.38 -15.61
CA ASN A 227 9.78 2.70 -16.49
C ASN A 227 8.82 3.61 -17.26
N TRP A 228 8.32 4.67 -16.59
CA TRP A 228 7.27 5.51 -17.16
C TRP A 228 7.78 6.74 -17.83
N PHE A 229 8.92 7.25 -17.36
CA PHE A 229 9.48 8.52 -17.84
C PHE A 229 10.87 8.34 -18.45
N HIS A 230 11.43 7.10 -18.48
CA HIS A 230 12.80 6.82 -18.92
C HIS A 230 13.87 7.64 -18.17
N LEU A 231 13.60 8.00 -16.93
CA LEU A 231 14.47 8.76 -16.05
C LEU A 231 15.21 7.81 -15.11
N HIS A 232 16.42 7.40 -15.47
CA HIS A 232 17.23 6.46 -14.71
C HIS A 232 18.03 7.09 -13.55
N HIS A 233 18.17 8.42 -13.53
CA HIS A 233 18.93 9.12 -12.51
C HIS A 233 18.18 10.36 -12.04
N ILE A 234 17.56 10.26 -10.83
CA ILE A 234 16.68 11.29 -10.27
C ILE A 234 17.03 11.68 -8.82
N PRO A 235 18.34 11.78 -8.44
CA PRO A 235 18.69 11.99 -7.03
C PRO A 235 18.15 13.31 -6.47
N LEU A 236 18.17 14.39 -7.24
CA LEU A 236 17.65 15.68 -6.84
C LEU A 236 16.14 15.63 -6.60
N LEU A 237 15.39 15.02 -7.52
CA LEU A 237 13.93 14.87 -7.37
C LEU A 237 13.56 14.04 -6.13
N LEU A 238 14.30 12.97 -5.84
CA LEU A 238 14.07 12.15 -4.66
C LEU A 238 14.41 12.89 -3.35
N MET A 239 15.50 13.67 -3.37
CA MET A 239 15.88 14.52 -2.24
C MET A 239 14.81 15.59 -1.96
N GLU A 240 14.30 16.24 -2.98
CA GLU A 240 13.22 17.23 -2.88
C GLU A 240 11.92 16.58 -2.41
N LEU A 241 11.58 15.40 -2.94
CA LEU A 241 10.42 14.63 -2.50
C LEU A 241 10.55 14.28 -1.01
N ASP A 242 11.68 13.75 -0.56
CA ASP A 242 11.92 13.42 0.85
C ASP A 242 11.81 14.67 1.75
N TRP A 243 12.35 15.79 1.31
CA TRP A 243 12.25 17.06 2.00
C TRP A 243 10.79 17.52 2.17
N PHE A 244 9.97 17.44 1.10
CA PHE A 244 8.55 17.76 1.18
C PHE A 244 7.77 16.74 2.03
N CYS A 245 8.11 15.45 1.96
CA CYS A 245 7.53 14.42 2.82
C CYS A 245 7.80 14.72 4.29
N SER A 246 9.03 15.08 4.63
CA SER A 246 9.42 15.40 6.00
C SER A 246 8.73 16.68 6.50
N LEU A 247 8.79 17.76 5.72
CA LEU A 247 8.28 19.07 6.13
C LEU A 247 6.76 19.12 6.24
N LEU A 248 6.04 18.48 5.31
CA LEU A 248 4.59 18.64 5.17
C LEU A 248 3.80 17.43 5.65
N ALA A 249 4.30 16.23 5.41
CA ALA A 249 3.62 14.99 5.75
C ALA A 249 4.17 14.31 7.00
N GLY A 250 5.31 14.79 7.54
CA GLY A 250 5.91 14.35 8.80
C GLY A 250 6.41 12.90 8.74
N PHE A 251 7.06 12.52 7.62
CA PHE A 251 7.78 11.25 7.46
C PHE A 251 8.90 11.40 6.44
N HIS A 252 9.92 10.56 6.53
CA HIS A 252 10.97 10.43 5.51
C HIS A 252 10.72 9.20 4.62
N MET A 253 11.17 9.22 3.37
CA MET A 253 11.01 8.07 2.47
C MET A 253 11.64 6.79 3.03
N LYS A 254 12.72 6.90 3.79
CA LYS A 254 13.35 5.78 4.51
C LYS A 254 12.46 5.13 5.57
N ASP A 255 11.44 5.84 6.08
CA ASP A 255 10.50 5.30 7.05
C ASP A 255 9.49 4.32 6.39
N ALA A 256 9.40 4.37 5.06
CA ALA A 256 8.62 3.46 4.23
C ALA A 256 9.53 2.40 3.59
N ASP A 257 10.17 1.58 4.43
CA ASP A 257 11.09 0.51 4.07
C ASP A 257 10.82 -0.74 4.93
N THR A 258 10.67 -1.89 4.28
CA THR A 258 10.34 -3.15 4.95
C THR A 258 11.56 -3.85 5.54
N ALA A 259 12.78 -3.46 5.16
CA ALA A 259 14.00 -4.22 5.44
C ALA A 259 14.21 -4.50 6.93
N GLU A 260 14.12 -3.47 7.78
CA GLU A 260 14.31 -3.65 9.21
C GLU A 260 13.16 -4.41 9.88
N ALA A 261 11.94 -4.23 9.39
CA ALA A 261 10.80 -4.99 9.87
C ALA A 261 10.95 -6.48 9.55
N MET A 262 11.34 -6.83 8.33
CA MET A 262 11.55 -8.22 7.94
C MET A 262 12.68 -8.92 8.74
N LYS A 263 13.75 -8.20 9.07
CA LYS A 263 14.82 -8.73 9.94
C LYS A 263 14.37 -9.00 11.38
N LYS A 264 13.37 -8.27 11.86
CA LYS A 264 12.81 -8.38 13.22
C LYS A 264 11.57 -9.27 13.29
N ASN A 265 10.94 -9.52 12.16
CA ASN A 265 9.69 -10.27 12.09
C ASN A 265 9.85 -11.70 12.62
N THR A 266 8.91 -12.11 13.45
CA THR A 266 8.82 -13.47 14.02
C THR A 266 7.59 -14.24 13.52
N ARG A 267 6.69 -13.58 12.78
CA ARG A 267 5.47 -14.20 12.25
C ARG A 267 5.74 -14.81 10.88
N PRO A 268 5.19 -15.99 10.58
CA PRO A 268 5.29 -16.58 9.24
C PRO A 268 4.76 -15.63 8.16
N VAL A 269 5.37 -15.67 6.97
CA VAL A 269 4.98 -14.81 5.85
C VAL A 269 4.79 -15.62 4.58
N LEU A 270 3.62 -15.49 3.97
CA LEU A 270 3.34 -15.97 2.62
C LEU A 270 3.42 -14.79 1.65
N PHE A 271 4.39 -14.85 0.73
CA PHE A 271 4.55 -13.86 -0.32
C PHE A 271 3.94 -14.38 -1.63
N PHE A 272 3.16 -13.53 -2.30
CA PHE A 272 2.73 -13.73 -3.67
C PHE A 272 3.30 -12.63 -4.56
N HIS A 273 3.62 -12.96 -5.82
CA HIS A 273 3.95 -11.95 -6.82
C HIS A 273 3.68 -12.44 -8.23
N GLY A 274 3.19 -11.57 -9.09
CA GLY A 274 3.02 -11.87 -10.51
C GLY A 274 4.35 -11.79 -11.26
N GLU A 275 4.69 -12.81 -12.04
CA GLU A 275 5.95 -12.86 -12.82
C GLU A 275 6.13 -11.65 -13.74
N LYS A 276 5.04 -11.15 -14.34
CA LYS A 276 5.04 -10.04 -15.31
C LYS A 276 4.62 -8.70 -14.70
N ASP A 277 4.80 -8.55 -13.40
CA ASP A 277 4.55 -7.28 -12.74
C ASP A 277 5.63 -6.26 -13.12
N THR A 278 5.20 -5.19 -13.82
CA THR A 278 6.05 -4.08 -14.24
C THR A 278 5.77 -2.79 -13.45
N TYR A 279 4.83 -2.84 -12.49
CA TYR A 279 4.53 -1.72 -11.61
C TYR A 279 5.33 -1.81 -10.30
N VAL A 280 5.29 -2.97 -9.65
CA VAL A 280 6.20 -3.37 -8.58
C VAL A 280 6.92 -4.62 -9.08
N TYR A 281 8.22 -4.54 -9.31
CA TYR A 281 8.96 -5.68 -9.84
C TYR A 281 9.00 -6.85 -8.87
N PRO A 282 8.94 -8.11 -9.35
CA PRO A 282 9.02 -9.31 -8.49
C PRO A 282 10.25 -9.36 -7.59
N ASN A 283 11.34 -8.70 -8.00
CA ASN A 283 12.54 -8.56 -7.19
C ASN A 283 12.28 -7.93 -5.81
N ASN A 284 11.26 -7.08 -5.67
CA ASN A 284 10.87 -6.50 -4.38
C ASN A 284 10.39 -7.58 -3.40
N SER A 285 9.51 -8.50 -3.83
CA SER A 285 9.10 -9.62 -2.97
C SER A 285 10.24 -10.59 -2.71
N PHE A 286 11.14 -10.81 -3.67
CA PHE A 286 12.33 -11.61 -3.45
C PHE A 286 13.26 -10.99 -2.40
N GLN A 287 13.49 -9.68 -2.43
CA GLN A 287 14.27 -8.97 -1.41
C GLN A 287 13.61 -9.08 -0.03
N ASN A 288 12.30 -8.86 0.06
CA ASN A 288 11.55 -9.04 1.30
C ASN A 288 11.66 -10.46 1.84
N TYR A 289 11.52 -11.45 0.96
CA TYR A 289 11.68 -12.86 1.29
C TYR A 289 13.09 -13.14 1.84
N MET A 290 14.14 -12.67 1.19
CA MET A 290 15.53 -12.88 1.63
C MET A 290 15.81 -12.24 2.99
N LEU A 291 15.25 -11.07 3.28
CA LEU A 291 15.42 -10.35 4.54
C LEU A 291 14.60 -10.93 5.69
N CYS A 292 13.48 -11.56 5.40
CA CYS A 292 12.59 -12.12 6.41
C CYS A 292 13.26 -13.27 7.17
N ARG A 293 13.31 -13.18 8.51
CA ARG A 293 13.93 -14.20 9.37
C ARG A 293 12.95 -15.28 9.84
N ALA A 294 11.64 -14.98 9.80
CA ALA A 294 10.61 -15.94 10.16
C ALA A 294 10.44 -17.03 9.07
N GLU A 295 9.64 -18.04 9.37
CA GLU A 295 9.17 -18.98 8.35
C GLU A 295 8.50 -18.24 7.21
N LYS A 296 8.76 -18.67 5.98
CA LYS A 296 8.33 -17.93 4.79
C LYS A 296 8.20 -18.80 3.57
N GLU A 297 7.26 -18.44 2.71
CA GLU A 297 7.10 -19.01 1.39
C GLU A 297 6.95 -17.89 0.36
N LEU A 298 7.51 -18.06 -0.83
CA LEU A 298 7.35 -17.14 -1.97
C LEU A 298 6.76 -17.90 -3.15
N VAL A 299 5.60 -17.43 -3.60
CA VAL A 299 4.86 -18.00 -4.73
C VAL A 299 4.85 -16.99 -5.87
N ILE A 300 5.56 -17.29 -6.95
CA ILE A 300 5.52 -16.50 -8.18
C ILE A 300 4.43 -17.06 -9.10
N ILE A 301 3.49 -16.23 -9.51
CA ILE A 301 2.40 -16.62 -10.40
C ILE A 301 2.80 -16.33 -11.86
N PRO A 302 3.02 -17.36 -12.70
CA PRO A 302 3.43 -17.18 -14.07
C PRO A 302 2.43 -16.35 -14.87
N GLY A 303 2.93 -15.40 -15.67
CA GLY A 303 2.12 -14.55 -16.53
C GLY A 303 1.31 -13.47 -15.83
N ALA A 304 1.20 -13.47 -14.51
CA ALA A 304 0.44 -12.48 -13.77
C ALA A 304 1.13 -11.11 -13.77
N ARG A 305 0.32 -10.05 -13.91
CA ARG A 305 0.71 -8.65 -13.78
C ARG A 305 0.39 -8.14 -12.38
N HIS A 306 0.66 -6.85 -12.14
CA HIS A 306 0.39 -6.18 -10.86
C HIS A 306 -1.06 -6.37 -10.39
N LEU A 307 -1.25 -6.87 -9.16
CA LEU A 307 -2.55 -7.16 -8.54
C LEU A 307 -3.39 -8.20 -9.31
N CYS A 308 -2.77 -9.04 -10.13
CA CYS A 308 -3.48 -10.03 -10.93
C CYS A 308 -3.20 -11.48 -10.51
N SER A 309 -2.34 -11.73 -9.52
CA SER A 309 -1.93 -13.06 -9.09
C SER A 309 -3.11 -13.98 -8.82
N ALA A 310 -4.05 -13.53 -7.98
CA ALA A 310 -5.25 -14.30 -7.60
C ALA A 310 -6.25 -14.53 -8.75
N TYR A 311 -6.19 -13.73 -9.81
CA TYR A 311 -7.06 -13.88 -10.98
C TYR A 311 -6.46 -14.81 -12.05
N VAL A 312 -5.13 -14.81 -12.20
CA VAL A 312 -4.43 -15.59 -13.24
C VAL A 312 -4.40 -17.06 -12.87
N ASP A 313 -4.11 -17.37 -11.62
CA ASP A 313 -4.12 -18.74 -11.11
C ASP A 313 -4.81 -18.78 -9.75
N PRO A 314 -6.16 -18.72 -9.74
CA PRO A 314 -6.93 -18.73 -8.52
C PRO A 314 -6.75 -20.03 -7.72
N GLU A 315 -6.58 -21.18 -8.39
CA GLU A 315 -6.44 -22.47 -7.73
C GLU A 315 -5.12 -22.55 -6.94
N LEU A 316 -4.01 -22.18 -7.55
CA LEU A 316 -2.72 -22.14 -6.86
C LEU A 316 -2.72 -21.13 -5.74
N TYR A 317 -3.24 -19.92 -6.00
CA TYR A 317 -3.26 -18.83 -5.02
C TYR A 317 -4.08 -19.21 -3.78
N GLN A 318 -5.30 -19.69 -3.99
CA GLN A 318 -6.22 -20.09 -2.92
C GLN A 318 -5.69 -21.30 -2.14
N ARG A 319 -5.19 -22.33 -2.84
CA ARG A 319 -4.59 -23.50 -2.21
C ARG A 319 -3.42 -23.10 -1.29
N LYS A 320 -2.48 -22.29 -1.78
CA LYS A 320 -1.34 -21.83 -0.98
C LYS A 320 -1.74 -21.03 0.24
N MET A 321 -2.77 -20.21 0.11
CA MET A 321 -3.31 -19.45 1.23
C MET A 321 -3.98 -20.38 2.27
N MET A 322 -4.74 -21.38 1.83
CA MET A 322 -5.36 -22.35 2.75
C MET A 322 -4.32 -23.24 3.43
N GLU A 323 -3.30 -23.75 2.71
CA GLU A 323 -2.16 -24.47 3.30
C GLU A 323 -1.46 -23.63 4.37
N PHE A 324 -1.31 -22.33 4.14
CA PHE A 324 -0.72 -21.40 5.10
C PHE A 324 -1.59 -21.25 6.35
N PHE A 325 -2.91 -21.08 6.19
CA PHE A 325 -3.82 -21.02 7.32
C PHE A 325 -3.81 -22.31 8.15
N GLU A 326 -3.97 -23.47 7.51
CA GLU A 326 -3.98 -24.77 8.17
C GLU A 326 -2.70 -25.07 8.95
N LYS A 327 -1.56 -24.53 8.50
CA LYS A 327 -0.28 -24.71 9.17
C LYS A 327 -0.15 -23.88 10.44
N TYR A 328 -0.81 -22.69 10.50
CA TYR A 328 -0.55 -21.71 11.57
C TYR A 328 -1.78 -21.32 12.41
N ASP A 329 -2.97 -21.89 12.15
CA ASP A 329 -4.19 -21.69 12.96
C ASP A 329 -4.03 -22.05 14.45
#